data_a2be833299b380075e01dede36ef5379
#
_entry.id   a2be833299b380075e01dede36ef5379
#
_cell.length_a   1.000
_cell.length_b   1.000
_cell.length_c   1.000
_cell.angle_alpha   90.00
_cell.angle_beta   90.00
_cell.angle_gamma   90.00
#
_symmetry.space_group_name_H-M   'P 1'
#
loop_
_entity.id
_entity.type
_entity.pdbx_description
1 polymer ?
#
loop_
_entity_poly.entity_id
_entity_poly.type
_entity_poly.pdbx_seq_one_letter_code
_entity_poly.pdbx_strand_id
1 'polypeptide(L)'
;MQLRILAISTTSKYPSVSYKSDTGIKSKEVCENFDHMKNLIPMINEVLPSPGAVDLIAVDIGPGSFVGTRIGVSTARSFSQMLDLPVIPVESLISLAYCDGLKADLICPMIDARNDTAYAACYGFEDFEPVALVKRDQYGIKEFILKIAKHVQAQKNKNVVFIGDAAQKKKALIEEVSDEFNVFPMMKVLRESNSTRVLKAACALAGTRGMSELLSKGIAVKHNDVLPIYSRIAEAEKSLIKRGGRKIYIAPRNEQDNPMISSMAGELFDVASGAEKEGSEFKFFACDENKHYINTVFSKGYSKSDFQKDMQGYLEELKKATSDKAIRFTLVMKEEKRNAVYIGGENITEDELIGFATLTLVHGDAEVERICIIKNRQNLGLGRVMLVTAIDVLRFLKAESIFLEVKAGNVPANKLYASNGFINTGRRKAYYKNGEDCLLMKKDLVN
;
A
#
# COMPACT_ATOMS: atom_id res chain seq x y z
N MET A 1 18.89 -17.14 24.74
CA MET A 1 17.45 -17.34 25.05
C MET A 1 16.72 -17.42 23.73
N GLN A 2 15.96 -18.50 23.52
CA GLN A 2 15.26 -18.67 22.25
C GLN A 2 13.99 -17.81 22.27
N LEU A 3 13.74 -17.00 21.21
CA LEU A 3 12.56 -16.12 21.16
C LEU A 3 11.26 -16.94 21.15
N ARG A 4 10.32 -16.57 22.01
CA ARG A 4 8.95 -17.11 22.03
C ARG A 4 8.10 -16.26 21.08
N ILE A 5 7.61 -16.88 20.02
CA ILE A 5 6.98 -16.18 18.90
C ILE A 5 5.55 -16.65 18.69
N LEU A 6 4.61 -15.69 18.65
CA LEU A 6 3.24 -15.92 18.22
C LEU A 6 3.12 -15.53 16.73
N ALA A 7 2.77 -16.48 15.88
CA ALA A 7 2.58 -16.24 14.44
C ALA A 7 1.09 -16.32 14.08
N ILE A 8 0.63 -15.33 13.32
CA ILE A 8 -0.77 -15.17 12.89
C ILE A 8 -0.83 -15.13 11.36
N SER A 9 -1.67 -15.97 10.75
CA SER A 9 -2.01 -15.88 9.33
C SER A 9 -3.51 -16.02 9.11
N THR A 10 -4.07 -15.05 8.43
CA THR A 10 -5.49 -14.97 8.05
C THR A 10 -5.66 -14.59 6.57
N THR A 11 -4.56 -14.61 5.82
CA THR A 11 -4.52 -14.18 4.41
C THR A 11 -5.11 -15.21 3.45
N SER A 12 -5.27 -16.46 3.88
CA SER A 12 -5.85 -17.57 3.12
C SER A 12 -7.27 -17.89 3.55
N LYS A 13 -7.85 -18.90 2.90
CA LYS A 13 -9.16 -19.46 3.26
C LYS A 13 -9.19 -20.00 4.70
N TYR A 14 -8.08 -20.52 5.18
CA TYR A 14 -7.96 -21.18 6.47
C TYR A 14 -7.10 -20.31 7.42
N PRO A 15 -7.74 -19.57 8.36
CA PRO A 15 -7.00 -18.84 9.37
C PRO A 15 -6.26 -19.81 10.28
N SER A 16 -5.06 -19.44 10.66
CA SER A 16 -4.20 -20.27 11.51
C SER A 16 -3.34 -19.41 12.42
N VAL A 17 -2.98 -19.99 13.56
CA VAL A 17 -2.06 -19.43 14.55
C VAL A 17 -1.05 -20.48 14.95
N SER A 18 0.19 -20.05 15.20
CA SER A 18 1.26 -20.91 15.70
C SER A 18 2.01 -20.21 16.81
N TYR A 19 2.37 -20.94 17.84
CA TYR A 19 3.18 -20.43 18.93
C TYR A 19 4.41 -21.30 19.11
N LYS A 20 5.57 -20.68 19.12
CA LYS A 20 6.87 -21.32 19.39
C LYS A 20 7.33 -20.96 20.79
N SER A 21 7.69 -21.97 21.56
CA SER A 21 8.37 -21.87 22.84
C SER A 21 9.64 -22.70 22.86
N ASP A 22 10.33 -22.72 24.00
CA ASP A 22 11.49 -23.62 24.22
C ASP A 22 11.11 -25.10 24.15
N THR A 23 9.84 -25.46 24.40
CA THR A 23 9.33 -26.84 24.38
C THR A 23 8.83 -27.29 23.01
N GLY A 24 8.78 -26.41 22.01
CA GLY A 24 8.36 -26.74 20.66
C GLY A 24 7.33 -25.79 20.07
N ILE A 25 6.65 -26.23 19.01
CA ILE A 25 5.66 -25.46 18.28
C ILE A 25 4.27 -26.06 18.51
N LYS A 26 3.31 -25.22 18.91
CA LYS A 26 1.88 -25.52 18.92
C LYS A 26 1.21 -24.74 17.80
N SER A 27 0.34 -25.39 17.03
CA SER A 27 -0.37 -24.75 15.90
C SER A 27 -1.85 -25.10 15.93
N LYS A 28 -2.68 -24.15 15.51
CA LYS A 28 -4.11 -24.33 15.30
C LYS A 28 -4.51 -23.75 13.97
N GLU A 29 -5.31 -24.49 13.22
CA GLU A 29 -5.90 -24.07 11.94
C GLU A 29 -7.37 -24.42 11.91
N VAL A 30 -8.20 -23.57 11.34
CA VAL A 30 -9.62 -23.83 11.15
C VAL A 30 -9.85 -24.25 9.71
N CYS A 31 -10.40 -25.46 9.52
CA CYS A 31 -10.68 -26.04 8.20
C CYS A 31 -12.13 -25.83 7.74
N GLU A 32 -13.03 -25.43 8.64
CA GLU A 32 -14.46 -25.28 8.38
C GLU A 32 -14.96 -23.91 8.85
N ASN A 33 -15.89 -23.32 8.07
CA ASN A 33 -16.52 -22.01 8.33
C ASN A 33 -15.61 -20.78 8.32
N PHE A 34 -15.81 -19.95 7.31
CA PHE A 34 -15.04 -18.75 6.94
C PHE A 34 -15.08 -17.56 7.92
N ASP A 35 -15.45 -17.74 9.19
CA ASP A 35 -15.51 -16.62 10.13
C ASP A 35 -14.15 -16.36 10.79
N HIS A 36 -13.27 -15.68 10.05
CA HIS A 36 -11.94 -15.31 10.56
C HIS A 36 -12.01 -14.51 11.87
N MET A 37 -13.04 -13.68 12.05
CA MET A 37 -13.15 -12.83 13.23
C MET A 37 -13.52 -13.62 14.49
N LYS A 38 -14.47 -14.56 14.39
CA LYS A 38 -14.93 -15.33 15.55
C LYS A 38 -13.90 -16.32 16.06
N ASN A 39 -13.09 -16.88 15.17
CA ASN A 39 -12.20 -18.00 15.49
C ASN A 39 -10.79 -17.57 15.89
N LEU A 40 -10.31 -16.38 15.51
CA LEU A 40 -8.90 -16.01 15.67
C LEU A 40 -8.48 -15.90 17.14
N ILE A 41 -9.24 -15.19 17.97
CA ILE A 41 -8.92 -15.04 19.40
C ILE A 41 -9.03 -16.37 20.15
N PRO A 42 -10.07 -17.21 19.98
CA PRO A 42 -10.10 -18.56 20.54
C PRO A 42 -8.88 -19.40 20.18
N MET A 43 -8.45 -19.38 18.89
CA MET A 43 -7.25 -20.11 18.46
C MET A 43 -5.97 -19.61 19.14
N ILE A 44 -5.83 -18.28 19.31
CA ILE A 44 -4.68 -17.71 20.03
C ILE A 44 -4.68 -18.22 21.47
N ASN A 45 -5.82 -18.22 22.16
CA ASN A 45 -5.94 -18.70 23.52
C ASN A 45 -5.65 -20.20 23.67
N GLU A 46 -5.92 -21.01 22.63
CA GLU A 46 -5.59 -22.44 22.65
C GLU A 46 -4.09 -22.74 22.54
N VAL A 47 -3.35 -21.92 21.78
CA VAL A 47 -1.91 -22.15 21.56
C VAL A 47 -1.04 -21.40 22.56
N LEU A 48 -1.48 -20.25 23.05
CA LEU A 48 -0.73 -19.36 23.91
C LEU A 48 -1.06 -19.61 25.39
N PRO A 49 -0.09 -20.02 26.23
CA PRO A 49 -0.35 -20.34 27.63
C PRO A 49 -0.74 -19.12 28.46
N SER A 50 -0.21 -17.95 28.16
CA SER A 50 -0.56 -16.67 28.80
C SER A 50 -0.05 -15.50 27.94
N PRO A 51 -0.63 -14.30 28.03
CA PRO A 51 -0.16 -13.13 27.29
C PRO A 51 1.31 -12.79 27.49
N GLY A 52 1.85 -12.97 28.70
CA GLY A 52 3.27 -12.72 29.01
C GLY A 52 4.24 -13.81 28.52
N ALA A 53 3.75 -14.84 27.84
CA ALA A 53 4.58 -15.92 27.30
C ALA A 53 5.11 -15.62 25.89
N VAL A 54 4.96 -14.40 25.37
CA VAL A 54 5.37 -13.98 24.03
C VAL A 54 6.43 -12.91 24.12
N ASP A 55 7.46 -13.01 23.29
CA ASP A 55 8.52 -12.01 23.17
C ASP A 55 8.38 -11.22 21.85
N LEU A 56 7.73 -11.84 20.82
CA LEU A 56 7.65 -11.32 19.46
C LEU A 56 6.39 -11.83 18.77
N ILE A 57 5.75 -10.99 17.99
CA ILE A 57 4.63 -11.37 17.14
C ILE A 57 5.11 -11.44 15.68
N ALA A 58 4.73 -12.49 14.95
CA ALA A 58 4.88 -12.56 13.51
C ALA A 58 3.50 -12.54 12.85
N VAL A 59 3.32 -11.76 11.81
CA VAL A 59 2.02 -11.66 11.14
C VAL A 59 2.16 -11.70 9.63
N ASP A 60 1.31 -12.49 9.00
CA ASP A 60 1.17 -12.53 7.55
C ASP A 60 0.48 -11.25 7.06
N ILE A 61 1.24 -10.43 6.32
CA ILE A 61 0.77 -9.14 5.82
C ILE A 61 0.22 -9.19 4.38
N GLY A 62 0.13 -10.37 3.77
CA GLY A 62 -0.31 -10.58 2.40
C GLY A 62 0.85 -10.72 1.39
N PRO A 63 0.55 -10.88 0.11
CA PRO A 63 -0.77 -10.80 -0.53
C PRO A 63 -1.67 -12.01 -0.21
N GLY A 64 -3.00 -11.76 -0.22
CA GLY A 64 -4.00 -12.80 0.02
C GLY A 64 -5.41 -12.21 0.13
N SER A 65 -6.25 -12.81 0.99
CA SER A 65 -7.58 -12.33 1.28
C SER A 65 -7.56 -10.90 1.84
N PHE A 66 -8.26 -9.98 1.18
CA PHE A 66 -8.31 -8.57 1.58
C PHE A 66 -8.85 -8.37 3.01
N VAL A 67 -9.95 -9.05 3.33
CA VAL A 67 -10.55 -8.99 4.68
C VAL A 67 -9.69 -9.74 5.69
N GLY A 68 -9.23 -10.94 5.32
CA GLY A 68 -8.38 -11.76 6.18
C GLY A 68 -7.09 -11.03 6.57
N THR A 69 -6.36 -10.47 5.62
CA THR A 69 -5.13 -9.71 5.89
C THR A 69 -5.36 -8.59 6.90
N ARG A 70 -6.47 -7.85 6.78
CA ARG A 70 -6.82 -6.78 7.73
C ARG A 70 -7.09 -7.30 9.13
N ILE A 71 -7.80 -8.40 9.25
CA ILE A 71 -8.11 -9.03 10.54
C ILE A 71 -6.81 -9.43 11.24
N GLY A 72 -5.92 -10.17 10.56
CA GLY A 72 -4.65 -10.60 11.12
C GLY A 72 -3.76 -9.44 11.54
N VAL A 73 -3.56 -8.48 10.64
CA VAL A 73 -2.74 -7.29 10.91
C VAL A 73 -3.31 -6.47 12.06
N SER A 74 -4.64 -6.22 12.09
CA SER A 74 -5.26 -5.48 13.20
C SER A 74 -5.12 -6.20 14.53
N THR A 75 -5.29 -7.52 14.54
CA THR A 75 -5.10 -8.35 15.74
C THR A 75 -3.65 -8.28 16.22
N ALA A 76 -2.68 -8.47 15.32
CA ALA A 76 -1.26 -8.39 15.67
C ALA A 76 -0.89 -7.01 16.23
N ARG A 77 -1.40 -5.93 15.62
CA ARG A 77 -1.21 -4.54 16.09
C ARG A 77 -1.78 -4.34 17.50
N SER A 78 -3.00 -4.83 17.76
CA SER A 78 -3.64 -4.71 19.08
C SER A 78 -2.87 -5.46 20.15
N PHE A 79 -2.41 -6.69 19.87
CA PHE A 79 -1.57 -7.46 20.80
C PHE A 79 -0.22 -6.78 21.02
N SER A 80 0.41 -6.31 19.96
CA SER A 80 1.68 -5.56 20.04
C SER A 80 1.56 -4.31 20.89
N GLN A 81 0.50 -3.53 20.71
CA GLN A 81 0.25 -2.32 21.48
C GLN A 81 -0.05 -2.62 22.97
N MET A 82 -0.88 -3.64 23.22
CA MET A 82 -1.28 -4.00 24.58
C MET A 82 -0.13 -4.59 25.39
N LEU A 83 0.75 -5.36 24.75
CA LEU A 83 1.83 -6.10 25.40
C LEU A 83 3.20 -5.43 25.23
N ASP A 84 3.27 -4.30 24.53
CA ASP A 84 4.51 -3.59 24.12
C ASP A 84 5.52 -4.51 23.42
N LEU A 85 5.02 -5.33 22.49
CA LEU A 85 5.83 -6.32 21.77
C LEU A 85 6.11 -5.84 20.33
N PRO A 86 7.32 -6.09 19.81
CA PRO A 86 7.61 -5.86 18.41
C PRO A 86 6.93 -6.90 17.51
N VAL A 87 6.77 -6.56 16.24
CA VAL A 87 6.13 -7.40 15.23
C VAL A 87 7.06 -7.60 14.04
N ILE A 88 7.24 -8.83 13.58
CA ILE A 88 7.83 -9.13 12.28
C ILE A 88 6.69 -9.26 11.25
N PRO A 89 6.55 -8.30 10.32
CA PRO A 89 5.64 -8.44 9.20
C PRO A 89 6.24 -9.41 8.18
N VAL A 90 5.54 -10.49 7.88
CA VAL A 90 5.97 -11.52 6.94
C VAL A 90 5.09 -11.49 5.70
N GLU A 91 5.69 -11.35 4.52
CA GLU A 91 4.97 -11.47 3.26
C GLU A 91 4.54 -12.92 3.01
N SER A 92 3.30 -13.12 2.53
CA SER A 92 2.78 -14.47 2.24
C SER A 92 3.66 -15.26 1.27
N LEU A 93 4.21 -14.60 0.24
CA LEU A 93 5.10 -15.25 -0.73
C LEU A 93 6.45 -15.64 -0.10
N ILE A 94 6.97 -14.81 0.79
CA ILE A 94 8.19 -15.14 1.55
C ILE A 94 7.92 -16.32 2.50
N SER A 95 6.78 -16.33 3.19
CA SER A 95 6.43 -17.46 4.06
C SER A 95 6.35 -18.80 3.32
N LEU A 96 5.90 -18.78 2.07
CA LEU A 96 5.89 -19.94 1.19
C LEU A 96 7.32 -20.37 0.78
N ALA A 97 8.23 -19.42 0.59
CA ALA A 97 9.61 -19.71 0.22
C ALA A 97 10.41 -20.37 1.35
N TYR A 98 10.03 -20.14 2.61
CA TYR A 98 10.64 -20.78 3.80
C TYR A 98 10.00 -22.11 4.20
N CYS A 99 9.29 -22.77 3.30
CA CYS A 99 8.69 -24.08 3.58
C CYS A 99 9.75 -25.18 3.70
N ASP A 100 9.57 -26.14 4.63
CA ASP A 100 10.52 -27.21 4.90
C ASP A 100 10.79 -28.12 3.70
N GLY A 101 12.02 -28.61 3.63
CA GLY A 101 12.48 -29.60 2.67
C GLY A 101 12.52 -29.09 1.23
N LEU A 102 12.62 -27.78 1.02
CA LEU A 102 12.91 -27.20 -0.28
C LEU A 102 14.42 -27.23 -0.51
N LYS A 103 14.87 -28.15 -1.36
CA LYS A 103 16.20 -28.15 -1.96
C LYS A 103 16.03 -27.73 -3.42
N ALA A 104 16.01 -26.45 -3.68
CA ALA A 104 15.84 -25.90 -5.02
C ALA A 104 16.73 -24.68 -5.18
N ASP A 105 17.21 -24.47 -6.40
CA ASP A 105 17.97 -23.28 -6.74
C ASP A 105 17.06 -22.06 -6.84
N LEU A 106 15.83 -22.28 -7.33
CA LEU A 106 14.81 -21.25 -7.48
C LEU A 106 13.49 -21.74 -6.85
N ILE A 107 12.91 -20.88 -6.03
CA ILE A 107 11.60 -21.10 -5.42
C ILE A 107 10.63 -20.06 -5.95
N CYS A 108 9.51 -20.53 -6.50
CA CYS A 108 8.48 -19.74 -7.14
C CYS A 108 7.16 -19.88 -6.36
N PRO A 109 6.98 -19.12 -5.26
CA PRO A 109 5.71 -19.09 -4.54
C PRO A 109 4.64 -18.41 -5.40
N MET A 110 3.43 -19.01 -5.39
CA MET A 110 2.29 -18.56 -6.19
C MET A 110 0.99 -18.67 -5.40
N ILE A 111 0.30 -17.56 -5.26
CA ILE A 111 -1.02 -17.47 -4.61
C ILE A 111 -2.06 -17.11 -5.67
N ASP A 112 -3.18 -17.80 -5.70
CA ASP A 112 -4.24 -17.63 -6.71
C ASP A 112 -4.86 -16.22 -6.65
N ALA A 113 -4.75 -15.49 -7.75
CA ALA A 113 -5.30 -14.15 -7.92
C ALA A 113 -6.52 -14.11 -8.85
N ARG A 114 -7.09 -15.29 -9.17
CA ARG A 114 -8.20 -15.55 -10.13
C ARG A 114 -7.82 -15.26 -11.59
N ASN A 115 -8.71 -15.64 -12.53
CA ASN A 115 -8.61 -15.34 -13.97
C ASN A 115 -7.24 -15.63 -14.59
N ASP A 116 -6.68 -16.84 -14.34
CA ASP A 116 -5.38 -17.30 -14.82
C ASP A 116 -4.20 -16.39 -14.44
N THR A 117 -4.35 -15.65 -13.35
CA THR A 117 -3.28 -14.87 -12.74
C THR A 117 -2.93 -15.39 -11.35
N ALA A 118 -1.70 -15.16 -10.93
CA ALA A 118 -1.22 -15.45 -9.58
C ALA A 118 -0.45 -14.26 -9.01
N TYR A 119 -0.55 -14.05 -7.70
CA TYR A 119 0.49 -13.32 -7.00
C TYR A 119 1.70 -14.23 -6.92
N ALA A 120 2.80 -13.82 -7.51
CA ALA A 120 3.97 -14.67 -7.62
C ALA A 120 5.27 -13.87 -7.48
N ALA A 121 6.32 -14.57 -7.09
CA ALA A 121 7.68 -14.10 -7.08
C ALA A 121 8.61 -15.28 -7.39
N CYS A 122 9.86 -15.02 -7.77
CA CYS A 122 10.89 -16.03 -7.88
C CYS A 122 12.06 -15.62 -6.99
N TYR A 123 12.42 -16.49 -6.06
CA TYR A 123 13.52 -16.29 -5.13
C TYR A 123 14.65 -17.29 -5.38
N GLY A 124 15.89 -16.79 -5.39
CA GLY A 124 17.07 -17.55 -5.00
C GLY A 124 17.35 -17.35 -3.52
N PHE A 125 18.33 -18.04 -2.96
CA PHE A 125 18.75 -17.86 -1.57
C PHE A 125 20.24 -17.60 -1.50
N GLU A 126 20.62 -16.54 -0.79
CA GLU A 126 22.00 -16.22 -0.44
C GLU A 126 22.06 -16.14 1.10
N ASP A 127 22.96 -16.90 1.72
CA ASP A 127 23.10 -16.98 3.18
C ASP A 127 21.78 -17.17 3.94
N PHE A 128 20.90 -18.04 3.40
CA PHE A 128 19.56 -18.32 3.90
C PHE A 128 18.55 -17.15 3.80
N GLU A 129 18.91 -16.05 3.20
CA GLU A 129 17.99 -14.92 2.92
C GLU A 129 17.44 -15.02 1.49
N PRO A 130 16.13 -14.77 1.27
CA PRO A 130 15.53 -14.84 -0.06
C PRO A 130 15.91 -13.61 -0.88
N VAL A 131 16.54 -13.83 -2.01
CA VAL A 131 16.87 -12.79 -3.01
C VAL A 131 15.86 -12.86 -4.15
N ALA A 132 15.10 -11.81 -4.37
CA ALA A 132 14.10 -11.77 -5.41
C ALA A 132 14.72 -11.61 -6.80
N LEU A 133 14.69 -12.65 -7.61
CA LEU A 133 15.07 -12.65 -9.02
C LEU A 133 13.93 -12.15 -9.92
N VAL A 134 12.69 -12.55 -9.61
CA VAL A 134 11.48 -11.93 -10.14
C VAL A 134 10.73 -11.33 -8.96
N LYS A 135 10.59 -10.01 -8.98
CA LYS A 135 9.90 -9.28 -7.90
C LYS A 135 8.45 -9.73 -7.82
N ARG A 136 7.89 -9.69 -6.59
CA ARG A 136 6.47 -10.01 -6.39
C ARG A 136 5.57 -9.05 -7.18
N ASP A 137 4.60 -9.62 -7.88
CA ASP A 137 3.50 -8.90 -8.51
C ASP A 137 2.36 -9.88 -8.82
N GLN A 138 1.27 -9.37 -9.39
CA GLN A 138 0.24 -10.19 -10.01
C GLN A 138 0.62 -10.43 -11.47
N TYR A 139 0.92 -11.69 -11.79
CA TYR A 139 1.33 -12.11 -13.15
C TYR A 139 0.28 -13.01 -13.79
N GLY A 140 0.14 -12.93 -15.12
CA GLY A 140 -0.36 -14.05 -15.91
C GLY A 140 0.62 -15.22 -15.84
N ILE A 141 0.11 -16.46 -15.84
CA ILE A 141 0.98 -17.66 -15.68
C ILE A 141 2.08 -17.69 -16.75
N LYS A 142 1.72 -17.48 -18.03
CA LYS A 142 2.70 -17.46 -19.14
C LYS A 142 3.75 -16.36 -18.97
N GLU A 143 3.33 -15.16 -18.59
CA GLU A 143 4.25 -14.03 -18.34
C GLU A 143 5.25 -14.36 -17.25
N PHE A 144 4.77 -14.95 -16.16
CA PHE A 144 5.62 -15.29 -15.02
C PHE A 144 6.68 -16.35 -15.39
N ILE A 145 6.28 -17.41 -16.07
CA ILE A 145 7.19 -18.46 -16.51
C ILE A 145 8.22 -17.90 -17.50
N LEU A 146 7.83 -17.04 -18.42
CA LEU A 146 8.75 -16.38 -19.34
C LEU A 146 9.82 -15.55 -18.61
N LYS A 147 9.43 -14.85 -17.51
CA LYS A 147 10.40 -14.13 -16.67
C LYS A 147 11.37 -15.07 -15.97
N ILE A 148 10.90 -16.21 -15.47
CA ILE A 148 11.74 -17.23 -14.84
C ILE A 148 12.70 -17.84 -15.86
N ALA A 149 12.22 -18.16 -17.07
CA ALA A 149 13.02 -18.77 -18.13
C ALA A 149 14.27 -17.94 -18.45
N LYS A 150 14.18 -16.61 -18.43
CA LYS A 150 15.34 -15.72 -18.64
C LYS A 150 16.44 -15.92 -17.58
N HIS A 151 16.06 -16.23 -16.35
CA HIS A 151 17.01 -16.51 -15.26
C HIS A 151 17.55 -17.93 -15.29
N VAL A 152 16.75 -18.91 -15.75
CA VAL A 152 17.16 -20.32 -15.89
C VAL A 152 18.11 -20.51 -17.07
N GLN A 153 17.84 -19.88 -18.22
CA GLN A 153 18.69 -19.97 -19.42
C GLN A 153 20.09 -19.40 -19.21
N ALA A 154 20.24 -18.40 -18.34
CA ALA A 154 21.53 -17.81 -18.00
C ALA A 154 22.43 -18.78 -17.18
N GLN A 155 21.85 -19.81 -16.55
CA GLN A 155 22.56 -20.77 -15.68
C GLN A 155 21.96 -22.16 -15.89
N LYS A 156 22.66 -23.00 -16.69
CA LYS A 156 22.22 -24.35 -17.01
C LYS A 156 21.97 -25.20 -15.75
N ASN A 157 20.86 -25.96 -15.74
CA ASN A 157 20.48 -26.99 -14.74
C ASN A 157 19.98 -26.45 -13.37
N LYS A 158 19.25 -25.37 -13.32
CA LYS A 158 18.59 -24.95 -12.06
C LYS A 158 17.28 -25.71 -11.81
N ASN A 159 17.14 -26.26 -10.60
CA ASN A 159 15.89 -26.81 -10.11
C ASN A 159 14.94 -25.69 -9.73
N VAL A 160 13.77 -25.64 -10.39
CA VAL A 160 12.73 -24.64 -10.12
C VAL A 160 11.57 -25.30 -9.41
N VAL A 161 11.23 -24.83 -8.21
CA VAL A 161 10.10 -25.33 -7.43
C VAL A 161 8.97 -24.31 -7.43
N PHE A 162 7.81 -24.74 -7.92
CA PHE A 162 6.56 -23.97 -7.81
C PHE A 162 5.78 -24.44 -6.58
N ILE A 163 5.35 -23.50 -5.74
CA ILE A 163 4.71 -23.77 -4.46
C ILE A 163 3.55 -22.80 -4.20
N GLY A 164 2.52 -23.27 -3.54
CA GLY A 164 1.33 -22.49 -3.21
C GLY A 164 0.07 -22.99 -3.89
N ASP A 165 -1.05 -22.37 -3.60
CA ASP A 165 -2.36 -22.82 -4.08
C ASP A 165 -2.55 -22.59 -5.58
N ALA A 166 -1.98 -21.51 -6.13
CA ALA A 166 -2.01 -21.27 -7.58
C ALA A 166 -1.17 -22.30 -8.33
N ALA A 167 0.00 -22.69 -7.79
CA ALA A 167 0.83 -23.71 -8.42
C ALA A 167 0.08 -25.03 -8.56
N GLN A 168 -0.71 -25.41 -7.56
CA GLN A 168 -1.52 -26.65 -7.62
C GLN A 168 -2.73 -26.52 -8.53
N LYS A 169 -3.49 -25.44 -8.41
CA LYS A 169 -4.70 -25.20 -9.23
C LYS A 169 -4.38 -25.08 -10.71
N LYS A 170 -3.23 -24.53 -11.06
CA LYS A 170 -2.80 -24.23 -12.43
C LYS A 170 -1.70 -25.16 -12.93
N LYS A 171 -1.52 -26.33 -12.27
CA LYS A 171 -0.44 -27.27 -12.56
C LYS A 171 -0.32 -27.59 -14.05
N ALA A 172 -1.41 -28.01 -14.70
CA ALA A 172 -1.40 -28.37 -16.12
C ALA A 172 -0.94 -27.21 -17.01
N LEU A 173 -1.43 -26.00 -16.76
CA LEU A 173 -1.03 -24.79 -17.50
C LEU A 173 0.45 -24.43 -17.25
N ILE A 174 0.93 -24.59 -16.01
CA ILE A 174 2.33 -24.34 -15.68
C ILE A 174 3.24 -25.36 -16.39
N GLU A 175 2.88 -26.63 -16.41
CA GLU A 175 3.63 -27.69 -17.10
C GLU A 175 3.67 -27.42 -18.61
N GLU A 176 2.52 -27.19 -19.25
CA GLU A 176 2.41 -26.85 -20.68
C GLU A 176 3.31 -25.66 -21.07
N VAL A 177 3.19 -24.55 -20.34
CA VAL A 177 3.96 -23.33 -20.65
C VAL A 177 5.45 -23.51 -20.29
N SER A 178 5.76 -24.27 -19.27
CA SER A 178 7.14 -24.55 -18.87
C SER A 178 7.90 -25.33 -19.93
N ASP A 179 7.24 -26.30 -20.57
CA ASP A 179 7.80 -27.07 -21.68
C ASP A 179 8.12 -26.17 -22.87
N GLU A 180 7.26 -25.18 -23.17
CA GLU A 180 7.50 -24.19 -24.23
C GLU A 180 8.80 -23.40 -24.03
N PHE A 181 9.20 -23.17 -22.77
CA PHE A 181 10.37 -22.35 -22.41
C PHE A 181 11.55 -23.13 -21.82
N ASN A 182 11.54 -24.48 -21.87
CA ASN A 182 12.57 -25.35 -21.29
C ASN A 182 12.79 -25.07 -19.78
N VAL A 183 11.73 -24.86 -19.04
CA VAL A 183 11.73 -24.79 -17.57
C VAL A 183 11.21 -26.12 -17.05
N PHE A 184 11.96 -26.78 -16.17
CA PHE A 184 11.53 -28.05 -15.58
C PHE A 184 10.89 -27.81 -14.21
N PRO A 185 9.55 -27.71 -14.12
CA PRO A 185 8.87 -27.35 -12.90
C PRO A 185 8.75 -28.55 -11.94
N MET A 186 9.16 -28.37 -10.71
CA MET A 186 8.79 -29.26 -9.61
C MET A 186 7.64 -28.64 -8.82
N MET A 187 6.55 -29.37 -8.62
CA MET A 187 5.41 -28.93 -7.82
C MET A 187 5.51 -29.46 -6.40
N LYS A 188 5.42 -28.56 -5.42
CA LYS A 188 5.40 -28.97 -4.01
C LYS A 188 4.03 -28.78 -3.38
N VAL A 189 3.53 -29.84 -2.76
CA VAL A 189 2.30 -29.82 -1.96
C VAL A 189 2.61 -29.33 -0.55
N LEU A 190 1.87 -28.35 -0.08
CA LEU A 190 1.99 -27.81 1.27
C LEU A 190 1.28 -28.72 2.27
N ARG A 191 1.97 -29.07 3.36
CA ARG A 191 1.42 -29.86 4.46
C ARG A 191 1.29 -29.09 5.77
N GLU A 192 1.92 -27.91 5.83
CA GLU A 192 1.96 -27.07 7.01
C GLU A 192 0.92 -25.96 6.95
N SER A 193 0.40 -25.55 8.11
CA SER A 193 -0.46 -24.38 8.22
C SER A 193 0.26 -23.09 7.79
N ASN A 194 -0.50 -22.09 7.35
CA ASN A 194 0.08 -20.82 6.94
C ASN A 194 0.84 -20.14 8.09
N SER A 195 0.30 -20.17 9.31
CA SER A 195 0.97 -19.57 10.47
C SER A 195 2.29 -20.28 10.82
N THR A 196 2.39 -21.60 10.61
CA THR A 196 3.64 -22.32 10.82
C THR A 196 4.71 -21.86 9.84
N ARG A 197 4.35 -21.62 8.57
CA ARG A 197 5.28 -21.05 7.58
C ARG A 197 5.68 -19.61 7.91
N VAL A 198 4.72 -18.78 8.35
CA VAL A 198 4.98 -17.42 8.85
C VAL A 198 5.95 -17.47 10.03
N LEU A 199 5.74 -18.40 10.96
CA LEU A 199 6.63 -18.60 12.10
C LEU A 199 8.06 -18.97 11.66
N LYS A 200 8.20 -19.91 10.72
CA LYS A 200 9.52 -20.30 10.18
C LYS A 200 10.23 -19.17 9.46
N ALA A 201 9.50 -18.42 8.62
CA ALA A 201 10.03 -17.23 7.97
C ALA A 201 10.48 -16.18 9.00
N ALA A 202 9.68 -15.92 10.03
CA ALA A 202 10.03 -14.99 11.08
C ALA A 202 11.27 -15.47 11.87
N CYS A 203 11.39 -16.78 12.17
CA CYS A 203 12.56 -17.34 12.80
C CYS A 203 13.81 -17.20 11.94
N ALA A 204 13.71 -17.42 10.62
CA ALA A 204 14.81 -17.27 9.69
C ALA A 204 15.25 -15.79 9.57
N LEU A 205 14.29 -14.88 9.41
CA LEU A 205 14.54 -13.43 9.37
C LEU A 205 15.13 -12.91 10.67
N ALA A 206 14.69 -13.43 11.82
CA ALA A 206 15.27 -13.09 13.12
C ALA A 206 16.68 -13.65 13.27
N GLY A 207 16.93 -14.88 12.81
CA GLY A 207 18.21 -15.55 12.93
C GLY A 207 18.67 -15.63 14.40
N THR A 208 19.92 -15.28 14.66
CA THR A 208 20.51 -15.17 15.99
C THR A 208 20.51 -13.74 16.54
N ARG A 209 19.86 -12.80 15.85
CA ARG A 209 19.87 -11.38 16.17
C ARG A 209 19.12 -11.08 17.47
N GLY A 210 19.62 -10.16 18.24
CA GLY A 210 18.94 -9.64 19.43
C GLY A 210 17.79 -8.67 19.04
N MET A 211 16.88 -8.41 19.98
CA MET A 211 15.69 -7.57 19.73
C MET A 211 16.06 -6.16 19.26
N SER A 212 17.09 -5.55 19.85
CA SER A 212 17.58 -4.20 19.43
C SER A 212 18.07 -4.18 17.98
N GLU A 213 18.73 -5.25 17.54
CA GLU A 213 19.20 -5.38 16.16
C GLU A 213 18.03 -5.61 15.19
N LEU A 214 17.02 -6.41 15.56
CA LEU A 214 15.83 -6.61 14.75
C LEU A 214 15.07 -5.31 14.51
N LEU A 215 14.96 -4.47 15.53
CA LEU A 215 14.31 -3.16 15.42
C LEU A 215 15.16 -2.17 14.60
N SER A 216 16.48 -2.11 14.84
CA SER A 216 17.35 -1.18 14.11
C SER A 216 17.47 -1.48 12.62
N LYS A 217 17.40 -2.76 12.25
CA LYS A 217 17.39 -3.22 10.84
C LYS A 217 16.00 -3.18 10.19
N GLY A 218 14.95 -2.80 10.93
CA GLY A 218 13.58 -2.79 10.42
C GLY A 218 12.99 -4.18 10.12
N ILE A 219 13.61 -5.27 10.61
CA ILE A 219 13.09 -6.64 10.49
C ILE A 219 11.87 -6.80 11.41
N ALA A 220 11.96 -6.29 12.63
CA ALA A 220 10.84 -6.13 13.53
C ALA A 220 10.46 -4.65 13.61
N VAL A 221 9.18 -4.36 13.73
CA VAL A 221 8.63 -3.00 13.76
C VAL A 221 7.66 -2.83 14.93
N LYS A 222 7.35 -1.58 15.27
CA LYS A 222 6.28 -1.27 16.24
C LYS A 222 4.90 -1.45 15.63
N HIS A 223 3.88 -1.56 16.47
CA HIS A 223 2.49 -1.80 16.04
C HIS A 223 1.99 -0.82 14.96
N ASN A 224 2.38 0.46 15.02
CA ASN A 224 1.95 1.46 14.04
C ASN A 224 2.53 1.24 12.64
N ASP A 225 3.68 0.58 12.52
CA ASP A 225 4.39 0.39 11.27
C ASP A 225 4.06 -0.96 10.59
N VAL A 226 3.24 -1.79 11.23
CA VAL A 226 2.74 -3.04 10.63
C VAL A 226 1.64 -2.72 9.64
N LEU A 227 1.95 -2.81 8.35
CA LEU A 227 1.01 -2.46 7.28
C LEU A 227 0.71 -3.67 6.40
N PRO A 228 -0.57 -3.89 6.02
CA PRO A 228 -0.93 -4.94 5.10
C PRO A 228 -0.47 -4.62 3.68
N ILE A 229 -0.06 -5.66 2.94
CA ILE A 229 0.26 -5.56 1.52
C ILE A 229 -1.01 -5.80 0.71
N TYR A 230 -1.42 -4.79 -0.01
CA TYR A 230 -2.51 -4.87 -0.96
C TYR A 230 -1.95 -5.02 -2.38
N SER A 231 -1.81 -6.24 -2.86
CA SER A 231 -1.41 -6.52 -4.24
C SER A 231 -2.60 -6.49 -5.21
N ARG A 232 -3.80 -6.24 -4.72
CA ARG A 232 -5.01 -6.17 -5.52
C ARG A 232 -5.53 -4.75 -5.54
N ILE A 233 -5.58 -4.16 -6.71
CA ILE A 233 -6.34 -2.94 -6.98
C ILE A 233 -7.78 -3.18 -6.54
N ALA A 234 -8.37 -2.29 -5.76
CA ALA A 234 -9.78 -2.41 -5.35
C ALA A 234 -10.68 -2.60 -6.57
N GLU A 235 -11.76 -3.40 -6.46
CA GLU A 235 -12.67 -3.66 -7.60
C GLU A 235 -13.23 -2.35 -8.19
N ALA A 236 -13.39 -1.32 -7.37
CA ALA A 236 -13.75 0.03 -7.83
C ALA A 236 -12.68 0.62 -8.76
N GLU A 237 -11.43 0.41 -8.46
CA GLU A 237 -10.27 0.88 -9.22
C GLU A 237 -10.10 0.06 -10.51
N LYS A 238 -10.31 -1.27 -10.45
CA LYS A 238 -10.39 -2.12 -11.66
C LYS A 238 -11.53 -1.72 -12.58
N SER A 239 -12.68 -1.34 -12.03
CA SER A 239 -13.81 -0.83 -12.80
C SER A 239 -13.49 0.51 -13.46
N LEU A 240 -12.72 1.38 -12.80
CA LEU A 240 -12.19 2.62 -13.36
C LEU A 240 -11.25 2.35 -14.54
N ILE A 241 -10.30 1.44 -14.36
CA ILE A 241 -9.35 1.01 -15.40
C ILE A 241 -10.08 0.35 -16.59
N LYS A 242 -11.07 -0.52 -16.33
CA LYS A 242 -11.88 -1.15 -17.38
C LYS A 242 -12.74 -0.16 -18.16
N ARG A 243 -13.28 0.88 -17.51
CA ARG A 243 -14.15 1.88 -18.14
C ARG A 243 -13.43 2.91 -19.01
N GLY A 244 -12.13 3.10 -18.82
CA GLY A 244 -11.35 4.09 -19.58
C GLY A 244 -9.98 3.62 -20.04
N GLY A 245 -9.41 2.59 -19.41
CA GLY A 245 -8.07 2.08 -19.72
C GLY A 245 -6.96 3.13 -19.60
N ARG A 246 -7.19 4.20 -18.83
CA ARG A 246 -6.28 5.31 -18.61
C ARG A 246 -5.68 5.22 -17.22
N LYS A 247 -4.40 5.50 -17.13
CA LYS A 247 -3.72 5.62 -15.85
C LYS A 247 -4.07 6.96 -15.20
N ILE A 248 -4.44 6.90 -13.91
CA ILE A 248 -4.62 8.10 -13.09
C ILE A 248 -3.54 8.06 -12.01
N TYR A 249 -2.82 9.17 -11.83
CA TYR A 249 -1.78 9.29 -10.82
C TYR A 249 -1.82 10.66 -10.14
N ILE A 250 -1.19 10.76 -8.97
CA ILE A 250 -1.03 12.02 -8.24
C ILE A 250 0.45 12.39 -8.27
N ALA A 251 0.75 13.65 -8.53
CA ALA A 251 2.09 14.19 -8.61
C ALA A 251 2.17 15.57 -7.93
N PRO A 252 3.37 16.06 -7.60
CA PRO A 252 3.58 17.47 -7.36
C PRO A 252 3.19 18.28 -8.58
N ARG A 253 2.70 19.48 -8.34
CA ARG A 253 2.38 20.42 -9.41
C ARG A 253 3.65 20.87 -10.12
N ASN A 254 3.60 21.03 -11.44
CA ASN A 254 4.60 21.71 -12.24
C ASN A 254 4.03 23.04 -12.81
N GLU A 255 4.87 23.88 -13.43
CA GLU A 255 4.43 25.18 -13.98
C GLU A 255 3.42 25.04 -15.13
N GLN A 256 3.50 23.96 -15.91
CA GLN A 256 2.59 23.68 -17.01
C GLN A 256 1.15 23.39 -16.54
N ASP A 257 0.97 23.03 -15.27
CA ASP A 257 -0.34 22.75 -14.69
C ASP A 257 -1.10 24.05 -14.31
N ASN A 258 -0.42 25.21 -14.25
CA ASN A 258 -0.97 26.48 -13.75
C ASN A 258 -2.22 26.97 -14.48
N PRO A 259 -2.25 27.05 -15.83
CA PRO A 259 -3.43 27.53 -16.53
C PRO A 259 -4.65 26.68 -16.27
N MET A 260 -4.45 25.36 -16.21
CA MET A 260 -5.53 24.41 -16.04
C MET A 260 -6.07 24.38 -14.61
N ILE A 261 -5.19 24.52 -13.60
CA ILE A 261 -5.59 24.69 -12.19
C ILE A 261 -6.43 25.96 -12.04
N SER A 262 -6.03 27.06 -12.66
CA SER A 262 -6.76 28.32 -12.62
C SER A 262 -8.13 28.20 -13.30
N SER A 263 -8.22 27.57 -14.45
CA SER A 263 -9.47 27.30 -15.15
C SER A 263 -10.41 26.44 -14.33
N MET A 264 -9.92 25.32 -13.78
CA MET A 264 -10.70 24.41 -12.94
C MET A 264 -11.20 25.09 -11.66
N ALA A 265 -10.38 25.94 -11.05
CA ALA A 265 -10.77 26.72 -9.88
C ALA A 265 -11.87 27.74 -10.23
N GLY A 266 -11.77 28.40 -11.37
CA GLY A 266 -12.79 29.36 -11.86
C GLY A 266 -14.14 28.69 -12.13
N GLU A 267 -14.16 27.52 -12.76
CA GLU A 267 -15.40 26.81 -13.06
C GLU A 267 -16.12 26.25 -11.83
N LEU A 268 -15.39 25.88 -10.79
CA LEU A 268 -15.93 25.13 -9.66
C LEU A 268 -16.18 25.97 -8.40
N PHE A 269 -15.50 27.10 -8.27
CA PHE A 269 -15.58 27.90 -7.04
C PHE A 269 -16.32 29.24 -7.19
N ASP A 270 -16.93 29.54 -8.37
CA ASP A 270 -17.64 30.80 -8.60
C ASP A 270 -16.83 32.01 -8.09
N VAL A 271 -15.54 32.04 -8.40
CA VAL A 271 -14.68 33.17 -8.10
C VAL A 271 -15.10 34.23 -9.10
N ALA A 272 -16.07 35.09 -8.69
CA ALA A 272 -16.38 36.26 -9.45
C ALA A 272 -15.08 37.03 -9.68
N SER A 273 -14.71 37.14 -10.96
CA SER A 273 -13.64 37.99 -11.46
C SER A 273 -13.72 39.37 -10.74
N GLY A 274 -12.93 39.57 -9.69
CA GLY A 274 -12.93 40.84 -9.01
C GLY A 274 -12.45 40.88 -7.56
N ALA A 275 -11.91 39.79 -7.02
CA ALA A 275 -11.26 39.84 -5.72
C ALA A 275 -9.86 39.19 -5.78
N GLU A 276 -9.08 39.54 -6.79
CA GLU A 276 -7.64 39.58 -6.63
C GLU A 276 -7.38 40.74 -5.67
N LYS A 277 -7.06 40.46 -4.41
CA LYS A 277 -6.31 41.41 -3.62
C LYS A 277 -5.00 41.56 -4.34
N GLU A 278 -4.80 42.68 -5.03
CA GLU A 278 -3.50 43.16 -5.45
C GLU A 278 -2.55 43.00 -4.26
N GLY A 279 -1.52 42.15 -4.43
CA GLY A 279 -0.47 41.99 -3.42
C GLY A 279 -0.20 40.58 -2.94
N SER A 280 -1.03 39.56 -3.24
CA SER A 280 -0.62 38.16 -3.04
C SER A 280 -0.09 37.61 -4.36
N GLU A 281 1.18 37.89 -4.66
CA GLU A 281 1.95 37.07 -5.59
C GLU A 281 1.77 35.61 -5.16
N PHE A 282 1.08 34.82 -5.97
CA PHE A 282 1.12 33.37 -5.89
C PHE A 282 2.55 32.94 -6.19
N LYS A 283 3.45 33.02 -5.23
CA LYS A 283 4.76 32.39 -5.34
C LYS A 283 4.55 30.90 -5.29
N PHE A 284 4.34 30.35 -6.49
CA PHE A 284 4.43 28.93 -6.69
C PHE A 284 5.91 28.58 -6.51
N PHE A 285 6.23 27.72 -5.59
CA PHE A 285 7.55 27.13 -5.55
C PHE A 285 7.69 26.30 -6.82
N ALA A 286 8.39 26.82 -7.81
CA ALA A 286 8.88 26.06 -8.94
C ALA A 286 9.80 24.98 -8.37
N CYS A 287 9.45 23.72 -8.57
CA CYS A 287 10.43 22.66 -8.47
C CYS A 287 11.46 22.91 -9.57
N ASP A 288 12.71 23.06 -9.15
CA ASP A 288 13.88 23.19 -9.99
C ASP A 288 13.94 22.08 -11.05
N GLU A 289 14.64 22.29 -12.15
CA GLU A 289 14.67 21.55 -13.41
C GLU A 289 15.01 20.05 -13.34
N ASN A 290 15.14 19.46 -12.16
CA ASN A 290 15.30 18.03 -11.97
C ASN A 290 13.96 17.33 -11.92
N LYS A 291 13.47 16.98 -13.11
CA LYS A 291 12.26 16.19 -13.40
C LYS A 291 12.29 14.82 -12.72
N HIS A 292 12.06 14.76 -11.43
CA HIS A 292 11.66 13.53 -10.76
C HIS A 292 10.14 13.46 -10.80
N TYR A 293 9.61 13.02 -11.94
CA TYR A 293 8.22 12.63 -12.07
C TYR A 293 7.95 11.48 -11.13
N ILE A 294 7.12 11.72 -10.15
CA ILE A 294 6.52 10.64 -9.38
C ILE A 294 5.47 10.02 -10.28
N ASN A 295 5.90 9.12 -11.16
CA ASN A 295 5.05 8.25 -11.95
C ASN A 295 4.44 7.19 -11.03
N THR A 296 3.60 7.62 -10.13
CA THR A 296 2.91 6.75 -9.20
C THR A 296 1.56 6.40 -9.73
N VAL A 297 1.55 5.30 -10.35
CA VAL A 297 0.42 4.75 -11.05
C VAL A 297 -0.49 4.04 -10.08
N PHE A 298 -1.74 4.47 -9.97
CA PHE A 298 -2.83 3.69 -9.38
C PHE A 298 -3.17 2.42 -10.17
N SER A 299 -2.38 2.02 -11.14
CA SER A 299 -2.65 0.85 -11.97
C SER A 299 -2.04 -0.46 -11.48
N LYS A 300 -1.18 -0.45 -10.45
CA LYS A 300 -0.58 -1.66 -9.88
C LYS A 300 -0.32 -1.43 -8.40
N GLY A 301 -1.22 -1.93 -7.55
CA GLY A 301 -1.00 -2.19 -6.13
C GLY A 301 0.06 -1.35 -5.42
N TYR A 302 -0.06 -0.03 -5.45
CA TYR A 302 0.91 0.85 -4.81
C TYR A 302 0.79 0.71 -3.30
N SER A 303 1.84 0.26 -2.66
CA SER A 303 1.89 0.26 -1.21
C SER A 303 2.17 1.67 -0.69
N LYS A 304 1.78 1.96 0.55
CA LYS A 304 2.12 3.22 1.22
C LYS A 304 3.64 3.45 1.25
N SER A 305 4.44 2.39 1.30
CA SER A 305 5.90 2.43 1.25
C SER A 305 6.44 2.88 -0.11
N ASP A 306 5.80 2.47 -1.21
CA ASP A 306 6.24 2.86 -2.55
C ASP A 306 5.91 4.34 -2.81
N PHE A 307 4.72 4.81 -2.41
CA PHE A 307 4.37 6.23 -2.44
C PHE A 307 5.36 7.07 -1.63
N GLN A 308 5.69 6.64 -0.42
CA GLN A 308 6.68 7.32 0.43
C GLN A 308 8.06 7.35 -0.21
N LYS A 309 8.50 6.26 -0.85
CA LYS A 309 9.82 6.16 -1.48
C LYS A 309 9.93 7.06 -2.72
N ASP A 310 8.91 7.09 -3.56
CA ASP A 310 8.93 7.87 -4.81
C ASP A 310 8.69 9.37 -4.57
N MET A 311 7.95 9.73 -3.53
CA MET A 311 7.79 11.11 -3.07
C MET A 311 8.89 11.57 -2.12
N GLN A 312 9.77 10.68 -1.68
CA GLN A 312 10.68 10.95 -0.56
C GLN A 312 11.58 12.17 -0.82
N GLY A 313 12.10 12.32 -2.03
CA GLY A 313 12.93 13.48 -2.39
C GLY A 313 12.16 14.80 -2.25
N TYR A 314 10.99 14.89 -2.86
CA TYR A 314 10.12 16.07 -2.77
C TYR A 314 9.63 16.33 -1.35
N LEU A 315 9.25 15.29 -0.62
CA LEU A 315 8.79 15.41 0.76
C LEU A 315 9.91 15.81 1.72
N GLU A 316 11.15 15.38 1.48
CA GLU A 316 12.31 15.82 2.26
C GLU A 316 12.66 17.30 1.97
N GLU A 317 12.47 17.78 0.75
CA GLU A 317 12.60 19.20 0.42
C GLU A 317 11.52 20.03 1.13
N LEU A 318 10.26 19.61 1.06
CA LEU A 318 9.17 20.24 1.82
C LEU A 318 9.47 20.24 3.33
N LYS A 319 9.97 19.14 3.87
CA LYS A 319 10.32 19.02 5.28
C LYS A 319 11.44 19.95 5.72
N LYS A 320 12.47 20.13 4.88
CA LYS A 320 13.52 21.13 5.12
C LYS A 320 12.96 22.56 5.12
N ALA A 321 11.94 22.81 4.28
CA ALA A 321 11.29 24.11 4.23
C ALA A 321 10.36 24.38 5.44
N THR A 322 9.92 23.31 6.17
CA THR A 322 8.98 23.44 7.31
C THR A 322 9.61 23.87 8.60
N SER A 323 10.94 23.93 8.72
CA SER A 323 11.59 24.18 10.03
C SER A 323 11.22 25.53 10.66
N ASP A 324 10.89 26.59 9.87
CA ASP A 324 10.57 27.91 10.41
C ASP A 324 9.56 28.75 9.59
N LYS A 325 8.93 28.21 8.55
CA LYS A 325 8.04 28.97 7.67
C LYS A 325 6.78 28.18 7.30
N ALA A 326 5.69 28.92 7.06
CA ALA A 326 4.51 28.36 6.40
C ALA A 326 4.89 27.79 5.02
N ILE A 327 4.54 26.56 4.76
CA ILE A 327 4.68 25.96 3.42
C ILE A 327 3.30 25.81 2.78
N ARG A 328 3.24 26.16 1.50
CA ARG A 328 2.06 25.96 0.67
C ARG A 328 2.46 25.15 -0.57
N PHE A 329 1.74 24.08 -0.83
CA PHE A 329 2.03 23.20 -1.97
C PHE A 329 0.75 22.67 -2.59
N THR A 330 0.85 22.21 -3.84
CA THR A 330 -0.29 21.67 -4.57
C THR A 330 0.06 20.29 -5.11
N LEU A 331 -0.79 19.31 -4.84
CA LEU A 331 -0.81 18.00 -5.46
C LEU A 331 -1.75 18.04 -6.66
N VAL A 332 -1.35 17.43 -7.77
CA VAL A 332 -2.17 17.31 -8.98
C VAL A 332 -2.50 15.86 -9.27
N MET A 333 -3.71 15.62 -9.76
CA MET A 333 -4.15 14.30 -10.25
C MET A 333 -4.22 14.37 -11.77
N LYS A 334 -3.50 13.49 -12.44
CA LYS A 334 -3.39 13.44 -13.89
C LYS A 334 -3.88 12.10 -14.44
N GLU A 335 -4.46 12.13 -15.63
CA GLU A 335 -4.87 10.97 -16.39
C GLU A 335 -4.00 10.85 -17.65
N GLU A 336 -3.36 9.70 -17.86
CA GLU A 336 -2.50 9.45 -19.02
C GLU A 336 -3.33 9.40 -20.31
N LYS A 337 -3.00 10.23 -21.32
CA LYS A 337 -3.63 10.17 -22.64
C LYS A 337 -3.06 9.02 -23.45
N ARG A 338 -3.93 8.22 -24.09
CA ARG A 338 -3.53 7.04 -24.90
C ARG A 338 -2.76 7.34 -26.19
N ASN A 339 -2.72 8.57 -26.65
CA ASN A 339 -2.03 8.96 -27.87
C ASN A 339 -0.60 9.40 -27.56
N ALA A 340 0.28 8.41 -27.37
CA ALA A 340 1.71 8.68 -27.40
C ALA A 340 2.11 9.07 -28.83
N VAL A 341 2.51 10.31 -29.03
CA VAL A 341 3.18 10.73 -30.25
C VAL A 341 4.66 10.39 -30.09
N TYR A 342 5.16 9.46 -30.90
CA TYR A 342 6.58 9.14 -30.97
C TYR A 342 7.33 10.29 -31.65
N ILE A 343 8.05 11.10 -30.91
CA ILE A 343 8.95 12.11 -31.46
C ILE A 343 10.36 11.80 -30.93
N GLY A 344 11.27 11.46 -31.83
CA GLY A 344 12.70 11.32 -31.51
C GLY A 344 13.09 10.17 -30.58
N GLY A 345 12.29 9.11 -30.46
CA GLY A 345 12.60 7.94 -29.65
C GLY A 345 12.11 8.00 -28.19
N GLU A 346 11.45 9.08 -27.77
CA GLU A 346 10.82 9.21 -26.47
C GLU A 346 9.29 9.25 -26.58
N ASN A 347 8.60 8.54 -25.69
CA ASN A 347 7.15 8.63 -25.52
C ASN A 347 6.81 9.93 -24.77
N ILE A 348 6.39 10.96 -25.50
CA ILE A 348 5.82 12.15 -24.89
C ILE A 348 4.32 11.93 -24.72
N THR A 349 3.88 11.59 -23.54
CA THR A 349 2.47 11.56 -23.17
C THR A 349 2.09 12.91 -22.57
N GLU A 350 1.19 13.64 -23.23
CA GLU A 350 0.52 14.76 -22.59
C GLU A 350 -0.54 14.20 -21.64
N ASP A 351 -0.27 14.31 -20.34
CA ASP A 351 -1.22 13.87 -19.31
C ASP A 351 -2.28 14.94 -19.06
N GLU A 352 -3.54 14.53 -18.98
CA GLU A 352 -4.65 15.43 -18.70
C GLU A 352 -4.79 15.66 -17.18
N LEU A 353 -4.72 16.91 -16.75
CA LEU A 353 -5.01 17.26 -15.35
C LEU A 353 -6.51 17.06 -15.09
N ILE A 354 -6.85 16.21 -14.13
CA ILE A 354 -8.23 15.88 -13.77
C ILE A 354 -8.61 16.28 -12.35
N GLY A 355 -7.67 16.72 -11.54
CA GLY A 355 -7.91 17.17 -10.18
C GLY A 355 -6.68 17.80 -9.54
N PHE A 356 -6.91 18.50 -8.43
CA PHE A 356 -5.82 19.04 -7.60
C PHE A 356 -6.24 19.20 -6.14
N ALA A 357 -5.25 19.28 -5.25
CA ALA A 357 -5.42 19.69 -3.86
C ALA A 357 -4.34 20.71 -3.49
N THR A 358 -4.73 21.86 -2.98
CA THR A 358 -3.82 22.89 -2.42
C THR A 358 -3.84 22.81 -0.91
N LEU A 359 -2.67 22.71 -0.33
CA LEU A 359 -2.44 22.46 1.07
C LEU A 359 -1.48 23.51 1.64
N THR A 360 -1.76 23.96 2.86
CA THR A 360 -0.83 24.79 3.64
C THR A 360 -0.52 24.10 4.96
N LEU A 361 0.71 24.20 5.43
CA LEU A 361 1.15 23.68 6.73
C LEU A 361 1.92 24.78 7.46
N VAL A 362 1.51 25.05 8.71
CA VAL A 362 2.11 26.04 9.59
C VAL A 362 2.20 25.47 11.00
N HIS A 363 3.42 25.27 11.52
CA HIS A 363 3.66 24.84 12.91
C HIS A 363 2.82 23.62 13.38
N GLY A 364 2.64 22.63 12.51
CA GLY A 364 1.85 21.43 12.81
C GLY A 364 0.36 21.53 12.43
N ASP A 365 -0.17 22.73 12.22
CA ASP A 365 -1.54 22.94 11.73
C ASP A 365 -1.55 23.01 10.20
N ALA A 366 -2.31 22.11 9.59
CA ALA A 366 -2.47 22.05 8.14
C ALA A 366 -3.86 22.55 7.72
N GLU A 367 -3.95 23.13 6.54
CA GLU A 367 -5.21 23.50 5.91
C GLU A 367 -5.33 22.87 4.53
N VAL A 368 -6.48 22.28 4.24
CA VAL A 368 -6.89 21.94 2.88
C VAL A 368 -7.63 23.15 2.32
N GLU A 369 -6.89 24.03 1.64
CA GLU A 369 -7.46 25.24 1.08
C GLU A 369 -8.44 24.95 -0.06
N ARG A 370 -8.07 23.99 -0.91
CA ARG A 370 -8.87 23.59 -2.08
C ARG A 370 -8.66 22.14 -2.38
N ILE A 371 -9.73 21.46 -2.78
CA ILE A 371 -9.70 20.13 -3.37
C ILE A 371 -10.72 20.10 -4.50
N CYS A 372 -10.31 19.63 -5.65
CA CYS A 372 -11.08 19.72 -6.86
C CYS A 372 -10.88 18.50 -7.76
N ILE A 373 -11.98 18.01 -8.35
CA ILE A 373 -11.97 17.04 -9.44
C ILE A 373 -12.86 17.57 -10.55
N ILE A 374 -12.40 17.53 -11.81
CA ILE A 374 -13.18 18.01 -12.96
C ILE A 374 -14.56 17.33 -13.02
N LYS A 375 -15.54 18.06 -13.50
CA LYS A 375 -16.95 17.68 -13.46
C LYS A 375 -17.25 16.30 -14.06
N ASN A 376 -16.65 15.99 -15.19
CA ASN A 376 -16.83 14.71 -15.90
C ASN A 376 -16.06 13.52 -15.26
N ARG A 377 -15.29 13.74 -14.19
CA ARG A 377 -14.58 12.74 -13.40
C ARG A 377 -15.05 12.66 -11.95
N GLN A 378 -16.08 13.44 -11.59
CA GLN A 378 -16.71 13.36 -10.27
C GLN A 378 -17.51 12.05 -10.10
N ASN A 379 -17.88 11.72 -8.86
CA ASN A 379 -18.61 10.50 -8.47
C ASN A 379 -17.90 9.17 -8.81
N LEU A 380 -16.62 9.20 -9.17
CA LEU A 380 -15.77 8.03 -9.43
C LEU A 380 -14.86 7.67 -8.23
N GLY A 381 -15.06 8.29 -7.07
CA GLY A 381 -14.22 8.09 -5.90
C GLY A 381 -12.90 8.88 -5.89
N LEU A 382 -12.57 9.61 -6.96
CA LEU A 382 -11.29 10.31 -7.13
C LEU A 382 -11.06 11.42 -6.08
N GLY A 383 -12.13 12.10 -5.66
CA GLY A 383 -12.04 13.09 -4.56
C GLY A 383 -11.59 12.47 -3.25
N ARG A 384 -12.01 11.22 -2.96
CA ARG A 384 -11.53 10.48 -1.79
C ARG A 384 -10.06 10.09 -1.92
N VAL A 385 -9.64 9.62 -3.09
CA VAL A 385 -8.24 9.29 -3.37
C VAL A 385 -7.36 10.52 -3.15
N MET A 386 -7.73 11.67 -3.72
CA MET A 386 -7.00 12.93 -3.55
C MET A 386 -6.92 13.35 -2.07
N LEU A 387 -8.04 13.30 -1.34
CA LEU A 387 -8.09 13.67 0.08
C LEU A 387 -7.22 12.74 0.95
N VAL A 388 -7.31 11.43 0.75
CA VAL A 388 -6.51 10.45 1.52
C VAL A 388 -5.03 10.65 1.25
N THR A 389 -4.64 10.87 -0.01
CA THR A 389 -3.26 11.17 -0.37
C THR A 389 -2.77 12.46 0.30
N ALA A 390 -3.59 13.51 0.28
CA ALA A 390 -3.26 14.78 0.97
C ALA A 390 -3.05 14.57 2.48
N ILE A 391 -3.93 13.80 3.13
CA ILE A 391 -3.80 13.45 4.56
C ILE A 391 -2.48 12.68 4.81
N ASP A 392 -2.13 11.73 3.98
CA ASP A 392 -0.90 10.94 4.16
C ASP A 392 0.36 11.77 3.95
N VAL A 393 0.36 12.70 2.98
CA VAL A 393 1.45 13.69 2.80
C VAL A 393 1.58 14.59 4.04
N LEU A 394 0.49 15.12 4.55
CA LEU A 394 0.50 15.97 5.75
C LEU A 394 0.98 15.22 6.99
N ARG A 395 0.60 13.94 7.16
CA ARG A 395 1.15 13.09 8.24
C ARG A 395 2.66 12.90 8.10
N PHE A 396 3.14 12.65 6.89
CA PHE A 396 4.59 12.55 6.66
C PHE A 396 5.31 13.83 7.04
N LEU A 397 4.72 14.98 6.74
CA LEU A 397 5.24 16.31 7.11
C LEU A 397 5.02 16.66 8.59
N LYS A 398 4.54 15.73 9.42
CA LYS A 398 4.32 15.91 10.85
C LYS A 398 3.22 16.92 11.22
N ALA A 399 2.22 17.06 10.35
CA ALA A 399 1.03 17.82 10.73
C ALA A 399 0.30 17.12 11.89
N GLU A 400 -0.16 17.91 12.86
CA GLU A 400 -0.90 17.46 14.03
C GLU A 400 -2.40 17.51 13.81
N SER A 401 -2.85 18.56 13.10
CA SER A 401 -4.27 18.79 12.78
C SER A 401 -4.43 19.23 11.33
N ILE A 402 -5.58 18.91 10.75
CA ILE A 402 -5.99 19.39 9.42
C ILE A 402 -7.30 20.14 9.56
N PHE A 403 -7.34 21.34 9.02
CA PHE A 403 -8.52 22.21 8.95
C PHE A 403 -8.98 22.35 7.50
N LEU A 404 -10.28 22.57 7.31
CA LEU A 404 -10.84 22.95 6.02
C LEU A 404 -12.14 23.73 6.19
N GLU A 405 -12.45 24.51 5.17
CA GLU A 405 -13.69 25.26 5.03
C GLU A 405 -14.53 24.70 3.88
N VAL A 406 -15.80 24.47 4.09
CA VAL A 406 -16.69 23.91 3.06
C VAL A 406 -18.07 24.56 3.10
N LYS A 407 -18.68 24.80 1.92
CA LYS A 407 -20.06 25.28 1.82
C LYS A 407 -21.01 24.30 2.50
N ALA A 408 -21.95 24.82 3.34
CA ALA A 408 -22.90 23.99 4.06
C ALA A 408 -23.78 23.16 3.09
N GLY A 409 -24.13 23.72 1.94
CA GLY A 409 -24.91 23.07 0.87
C GLY A 409 -24.13 22.08 0.02
N ASN A 410 -22.79 21.99 0.14
CA ASN A 410 -21.99 21.03 -0.62
C ASN A 410 -22.06 19.64 0.01
N VAL A 411 -23.23 18.98 -0.15
CA VAL A 411 -23.51 17.66 0.44
C VAL A 411 -22.48 16.59 0.06
N PRO A 412 -22.01 16.48 -1.21
CA PRO A 412 -20.99 15.49 -1.57
C PRO A 412 -19.66 15.71 -0.82
N ALA A 413 -19.18 16.95 -0.73
CA ALA A 413 -17.93 17.26 -0.04
C ALA A 413 -18.06 17.04 1.49
N ASN A 414 -19.19 17.46 2.09
CA ASN A 414 -19.45 17.24 3.50
C ASN A 414 -19.44 15.75 3.86
N LYS A 415 -20.07 14.89 3.04
CA LYS A 415 -20.02 13.44 3.20
C LYS A 415 -18.60 12.89 3.04
N LEU A 416 -17.85 13.40 2.07
CA LEU A 416 -16.47 13.00 1.83
C LEU A 416 -15.60 13.27 3.06
N TYR A 417 -15.65 14.49 3.60
CA TYR A 417 -14.85 14.87 4.76
C TYR A 417 -15.26 14.11 6.02
N ALA A 418 -16.55 14.03 6.32
CA ALA A 418 -17.05 13.28 7.47
C ALA A 418 -16.65 11.80 7.42
N SER A 419 -16.76 11.16 6.25
CA SER A 419 -16.37 9.74 6.07
C SER A 419 -14.86 9.49 6.18
N ASN A 420 -14.04 10.55 6.14
CA ASN A 420 -12.59 10.48 6.34
C ASN A 420 -12.16 11.05 7.71
N GLY A 421 -13.09 11.17 8.65
CA GLY A 421 -12.81 11.49 10.05
C GLY A 421 -12.66 12.97 10.35
N PHE A 422 -13.14 13.87 9.48
CA PHE A 422 -13.30 15.28 9.83
C PHE A 422 -14.56 15.50 10.64
N ILE A 423 -14.44 16.28 11.69
CA ILE A 423 -15.55 16.69 12.57
C ILE A 423 -15.88 18.17 12.33
N ASN A 424 -17.15 18.52 12.41
CA ASN A 424 -17.58 19.92 12.34
C ASN A 424 -17.23 20.63 13.65
N THR A 425 -16.43 21.69 13.59
CA THR A 425 -15.99 22.47 14.74
C THR A 425 -16.64 23.85 14.80
N GLY A 426 -17.34 24.25 13.75
CA GLY A 426 -17.99 25.55 13.73
C GLY A 426 -18.68 25.88 12.41
N ARG A 427 -19.37 27.03 12.41
CA ARG A 427 -20.13 27.53 11.27
C ARG A 427 -20.00 29.07 11.17
N ARG A 428 -19.67 29.56 9.96
CA ARG A 428 -19.73 30.99 9.66
C ARG A 428 -20.98 31.27 8.82
N LYS A 429 -21.91 32.09 9.35
CA LYS A 429 -23.16 32.43 8.67
C LYS A 429 -22.91 33.39 7.52
N ALA A 430 -23.62 33.21 6.41
CA ALA A 430 -23.59 34.07 5.23
C ALA A 430 -22.15 34.38 4.74
N TYR A 431 -21.25 33.39 4.81
CA TYR A 431 -19.83 33.54 4.53
C TYR A 431 -19.53 33.72 3.04
N TYR A 432 -20.26 33.00 2.21
CA TYR A 432 -20.08 33.07 0.76
C TYR A 432 -20.91 34.21 0.15
N LYS A 433 -20.49 34.72 -1.00
CA LYS A 433 -21.16 35.85 -1.69
C LYS A 433 -22.65 35.60 -1.99
N ASN A 434 -23.04 34.34 -2.15
CA ASN A 434 -24.42 33.92 -2.35
C ASN A 434 -25.24 33.82 -1.05
N GLY A 435 -24.68 34.26 0.08
CA GLY A 435 -25.31 34.16 1.40
C GLY A 435 -25.28 32.77 2.03
N GLU A 436 -24.60 31.82 1.43
CA GLU A 436 -24.46 30.46 1.95
C GLU A 436 -23.48 30.41 3.14
N ASP A 437 -23.77 29.54 4.11
CA ASP A 437 -22.93 29.35 5.27
C ASP A 437 -21.72 28.49 4.96
N CYS A 438 -20.65 28.71 5.72
CA CYS A 438 -19.44 27.89 5.72
C CYS A 438 -19.42 26.98 6.95
N LEU A 439 -19.13 25.71 6.75
CA LEU A 439 -18.78 24.77 7.82
C LEU A 439 -17.27 24.74 8.00
N LEU A 440 -16.83 24.82 9.25
CA LEU A 440 -15.44 24.65 9.64
C LEU A 440 -15.26 23.20 10.09
N MET A 441 -14.35 22.47 9.46
CA MET A 441 -14.12 21.06 9.79
C MET A 441 -12.66 20.84 10.19
N LYS A 442 -12.45 19.96 11.15
CA LYS A 442 -11.14 19.60 11.70
C LYS A 442 -10.95 18.09 11.70
N LYS A 443 -9.73 17.66 11.49
CA LYS A 443 -9.27 16.28 11.71
C LYS A 443 -7.95 16.30 12.45
N ASP A 444 -7.90 15.66 13.63
CA ASP A 444 -6.64 15.43 14.34
C ASP A 444 -5.89 14.24 13.73
N LEU A 445 -4.58 14.39 13.56
CA LEU A 445 -3.69 13.39 12.97
C LEU A 445 -2.82 12.69 14.03
N VAL A 446 -2.70 13.29 15.19
CA VAL A 446 -1.94 12.76 16.33
C VAL A 446 -2.83 11.75 17.06
N ASN A 447 -2.38 10.52 17.14
CA ASN A 447 -2.82 9.49 18.08
C ASN A 447 -1.59 8.98 18.80
#